data_c29770e6385d0c4c7ba2f4d8fa38387e
#
_entry.id   c29770e6385d0c4c7ba2f4d8fa38387e
#
_cell.length_a   1.000
_cell.length_b   1.000
_cell.length_c   1.000
_cell.angle_alpha   90.00
_cell.angle_beta   90.00
_cell.angle_gamma   90.00
#
_symmetry.space_group_name_H-M   'P 1'
#
loop_
_entity.id
_entity.type
_entity.pdbx_description
1 polymer ?
#
loop_
_entity_poly.entity_id
_entity_poly.type
_entity_poly.pdbx_seq_one_letter_code
_entity_poly.pdbx_strand_id
1 'polypeptide(L)'
;MSSERPVYPFAAIVGQEPLKLALLLNAINPQIGGLLIRGPKGTGKSTSVRALAGLLPEVSVVKGCYFNCSPSDPTNMCENCLATHRRDAKLPETHRRMRIVNLPIGATEDRVVGSLDIEQAIKLGIRALEPGILAEANQNVLYIDEVNLLPDHIVDMILDASASGWNTIEREGISIAHPSRFILVGTMNPEEGEL
;
A
#
# COMPACT_ATOMS: atom_id res chain seq x y z
N MET A 1 -23.71 -4.30 7.73
CA MET A 1 -23.75 -4.36 6.26
C MET A 1 -23.22 -3.03 5.77
N SER A 2 -21.93 -2.94 5.39
CA SER A 2 -21.40 -1.72 4.77
C SER A 2 -21.94 -1.67 3.35
N SER A 3 -22.71 -0.62 3.03
CA SER A 3 -23.14 -0.34 1.66
C SER A 3 -21.89 0.02 0.85
N GLU A 4 -21.28 -0.96 0.19
CA GLU A 4 -20.24 -0.68 -0.79
C GLU A 4 -20.86 0.22 -1.87
N ARG A 5 -20.33 1.43 -1.99
CA ARG A 5 -20.75 2.33 -3.08
C ARG A 5 -20.41 1.64 -4.39
N PRO A 6 -21.33 1.62 -5.38
CA PRO A 6 -21.05 0.99 -6.66
C PRO A 6 -19.83 1.64 -7.31
N VAL A 7 -18.81 0.83 -7.60
CA VAL A 7 -17.60 1.27 -8.30
C VAL A 7 -17.92 1.34 -9.78
N TYR A 8 -17.56 2.46 -10.41
CA TYR A 8 -17.73 2.63 -11.87
C TYR A 8 -16.88 1.57 -12.60
N PRO A 9 -17.44 0.80 -13.56
CA PRO A 9 -16.68 -0.23 -14.25
C PRO A 9 -15.52 0.37 -15.07
N PHE A 10 -14.34 -0.21 -14.96
CA PHE A 10 -13.14 0.25 -15.69
C PHE A 10 -13.35 0.25 -17.21
N ALA A 11 -14.02 -0.79 -17.73
CA ALA A 11 -14.36 -0.91 -19.15
C ALA A 11 -15.36 0.15 -19.65
N ALA A 12 -16.12 0.77 -18.73
CA ALA A 12 -17.07 1.83 -19.09
C ALA A 12 -16.43 3.22 -19.15
N ILE A 13 -15.16 3.37 -18.81
CA ILE A 13 -14.41 4.63 -18.93
C ILE A 13 -14.17 4.90 -20.41
N VAL A 14 -14.81 5.95 -20.92
CA VAL A 14 -14.69 6.37 -22.32
C VAL A 14 -13.44 7.23 -22.51
N GLY A 15 -12.65 6.92 -23.54
CA GLY A 15 -11.39 7.61 -23.82
C GLY A 15 -10.30 7.27 -22.80
N GLN A 16 -9.36 8.21 -22.63
CA GLN A 16 -8.22 8.10 -21.68
C GLN A 16 -7.37 6.81 -21.86
N GLU A 17 -7.20 6.37 -23.10
CA GLU A 17 -6.48 5.14 -23.42
C GLU A 17 -5.06 5.09 -22.83
N PRO A 18 -4.25 6.20 -22.85
CA PRO A 18 -2.94 6.20 -22.22
C PRO A 18 -3.00 5.99 -20.69
N LEU A 19 -3.98 6.59 -20.02
CA LEU A 19 -4.19 6.40 -18.58
C LEU A 19 -4.59 4.97 -18.25
N LYS A 20 -5.53 4.41 -18.99
CA LYS A 20 -5.97 3.02 -18.80
C LYS A 20 -4.81 2.04 -19.00
N LEU A 21 -4.04 2.24 -20.07
CA LEU A 21 -2.87 1.42 -20.37
C LEU A 21 -1.82 1.53 -19.24
N ALA A 22 -1.49 2.74 -18.80
CA ALA A 22 -0.50 2.96 -17.75
C ALA A 22 -0.94 2.31 -16.41
N LEU A 23 -2.21 2.42 -16.05
CA LEU A 23 -2.78 1.77 -14.87
C LEU A 23 -2.66 0.24 -14.96
N LEU A 24 -2.97 -0.35 -16.12
CA LEU A 24 -2.86 -1.80 -16.33
C LEU A 24 -1.40 -2.27 -16.30
N LEU A 25 -0.48 -1.55 -16.93
CA LEU A 25 0.95 -1.88 -16.92
C LEU A 25 1.53 -1.84 -15.50
N ASN A 26 1.19 -0.79 -14.73
CA ASN A 26 1.63 -0.67 -13.34
C ASN A 26 1.03 -1.77 -12.45
N ALA A 27 -0.21 -2.20 -12.72
CA ALA A 27 -0.85 -3.31 -12.01
C ALA A 27 -0.22 -4.68 -12.34
N ILE A 28 0.20 -4.89 -13.60
CA ILE A 28 0.86 -6.12 -14.04
C ILE A 28 2.29 -6.23 -13.49
N ASN A 29 3.00 -5.10 -13.48
CA ASN A 29 4.37 -5.04 -12.98
C ASN A 29 4.56 -3.85 -12.01
N PRO A 30 4.31 -4.01 -10.71
CA PRO A 30 4.52 -2.96 -9.72
C PRO A 30 5.98 -2.48 -9.60
N GLN A 31 6.95 -3.25 -10.10
CA GLN A 31 8.38 -2.87 -10.12
C GLN A 31 8.69 -1.70 -11.08
N ILE A 32 7.73 -1.25 -11.87
CA ILE A 32 7.84 -0.01 -12.64
C ILE A 32 8.09 1.21 -11.72
N GLY A 33 7.79 1.09 -10.42
CA GLY A 33 8.08 2.11 -9.41
C GLY A 33 6.92 3.05 -9.13
N GLY A 34 5.77 2.86 -9.80
CA GLY A 34 4.56 3.64 -9.58
C GLY A 34 4.08 4.42 -10.82
N LEU A 35 2.91 5.00 -10.69
CA LEU A 35 2.26 5.80 -11.73
C LEU A 35 1.86 7.17 -11.18
N LEU A 36 2.36 8.24 -11.78
CA LEU A 36 1.89 9.60 -11.52
C LEU A 36 0.94 10.06 -12.63
N ILE A 37 -0.29 10.40 -12.25
CA ILE A 37 -1.34 10.87 -13.15
C ILE A 37 -1.46 12.39 -13.02
N ARG A 38 -0.97 13.13 -14.01
CA ARG A 38 -1.03 14.59 -14.06
C ARG A 38 -2.26 15.06 -14.86
N GLY A 39 -2.99 16.01 -14.33
CA GLY A 39 -4.12 16.62 -15.06
C GLY A 39 -5.04 17.44 -14.16
N PRO A 40 -5.92 18.29 -14.74
CA PRO A 40 -6.82 19.16 -14.00
C PRO A 40 -7.86 18.38 -13.18
N LYS A 41 -8.50 19.06 -12.21
CA LYS A 41 -9.61 18.47 -11.42
C LYS A 41 -10.78 18.07 -12.34
N GLY A 42 -11.51 17.04 -11.92
CA GLY A 42 -12.71 16.60 -12.64
C GLY A 42 -12.49 15.68 -13.84
N THR A 43 -11.25 15.35 -14.19
CA THR A 43 -10.94 14.46 -15.33
C THR A 43 -11.11 12.96 -15.05
N GLY A 44 -11.65 12.59 -13.88
CA GLY A 44 -11.94 11.20 -13.56
C GLY A 44 -10.74 10.37 -13.11
N LYS A 45 -9.59 10.99 -12.76
CA LYS A 45 -8.37 10.30 -12.30
C LYS A 45 -8.65 9.31 -11.16
N SER A 46 -9.21 9.81 -10.07
CA SER A 46 -9.53 8.99 -8.87
C SER A 46 -10.58 7.91 -9.18
N THR A 47 -11.52 8.20 -10.10
CA THR A 47 -12.51 7.22 -10.56
C THR A 47 -11.83 6.07 -11.30
N SER A 48 -10.88 6.38 -12.18
CA SER A 48 -10.15 5.37 -12.96
C SER A 48 -9.31 4.45 -12.07
N VAL A 49 -8.65 5.01 -11.04
CA VAL A 49 -7.88 4.22 -10.07
C VAL A 49 -8.80 3.30 -9.26
N ARG A 50 -9.95 3.82 -8.80
CA ARG A 50 -10.93 3.00 -8.06
C ARG A 50 -11.54 1.90 -8.93
N ALA A 51 -11.79 2.20 -10.20
CA ALA A 51 -12.28 1.24 -11.18
C ALA A 51 -11.28 0.11 -11.46
N LEU A 52 -9.96 0.41 -11.45
CA LEU A 52 -8.90 -0.58 -11.60
C LEU A 52 -8.99 -1.67 -10.51
N ALA A 53 -9.22 -1.29 -9.25
CA ALA A 53 -9.29 -2.25 -8.15
C ALA A 53 -10.36 -3.35 -8.37
N GLY A 54 -11.41 -3.03 -9.12
CA GLY A 54 -12.44 -4.00 -9.51
C GLY A 54 -11.99 -5.05 -10.54
N LEU A 55 -10.88 -4.79 -11.26
CA LEU A 55 -10.29 -5.71 -12.23
C LEU A 55 -9.19 -6.59 -11.64
N LEU A 56 -8.60 -6.17 -10.52
CA LEU A 56 -7.47 -6.88 -9.92
C LEU A 56 -7.91 -8.24 -9.38
N PRO A 57 -7.05 -9.26 -9.50
CA PRO A 57 -7.35 -10.58 -8.98
C PRO A 57 -7.42 -10.58 -7.45
N GLU A 58 -7.98 -11.63 -6.90
CA GLU A 58 -7.87 -11.91 -5.48
C GLU A 58 -6.43 -12.25 -5.12
N VAL A 59 -6.00 -11.79 -3.95
CA VAL A 59 -4.69 -12.10 -3.37
C VAL A 59 -4.85 -13.01 -2.17
N SER A 60 -3.91 -13.94 -2.04
CA SER A 60 -3.82 -14.81 -0.87
C SER A 60 -2.97 -14.13 0.21
N VAL A 61 -3.52 -14.02 1.41
CA VAL A 61 -2.83 -13.42 2.56
C VAL A 61 -2.88 -14.34 3.77
N VAL A 62 -1.88 -14.26 4.63
CA VAL A 62 -1.86 -14.99 5.90
C VAL A 62 -2.94 -14.44 6.82
N LYS A 63 -3.90 -15.30 7.21
CA LYS A 63 -5.02 -14.92 8.08
C LYS A 63 -4.50 -14.46 9.44
N GLY A 64 -4.91 -13.27 9.86
CA GLY A 64 -4.52 -12.69 11.14
C GLY A 64 -3.15 -12.02 11.15
N CYS A 65 -2.45 -11.95 10.01
CA CYS A 65 -1.22 -11.18 9.89
C CYS A 65 -1.55 -9.71 9.61
N TYR A 66 -1.03 -8.80 10.44
CA TYR A 66 -1.22 -7.34 10.29
C TYR A 66 -0.55 -6.76 9.03
N PHE A 67 0.46 -7.45 8.51
CA PHE A 67 1.25 -7.01 7.35
C PHE A 67 0.76 -7.60 6.03
N ASN A 68 -0.39 -8.29 6.01
CA ASN A 68 -0.91 -8.93 4.80
C ASN A 68 0.14 -9.79 4.06
N CYS A 69 0.96 -10.55 4.79
CA CYS A 69 2.01 -11.39 4.19
C CYS A 69 1.43 -12.39 3.20
N SER A 70 2.17 -12.69 2.13
CA SER A 70 1.83 -13.79 1.21
C SER A 70 2.15 -15.14 1.86
N PRO A 71 1.23 -16.12 1.88
CA PRO A 71 1.52 -17.44 2.45
C PRO A 71 2.46 -18.29 1.58
N SER A 72 2.59 -17.95 0.29
CA SER A 72 3.38 -18.70 -0.70
C SER A 72 4.69 -18.03 -1.10
N ASP A 73 4.92 -16.76 -0.74
CA ASP A 73 6.13 -16.01 -1.08
C ASP A 73 6.92 -15.63 0.18
N PRO A 74 8.00 -16.39 0.52
CA PRO A 74 8.84 -16.10 1.69
C PRO A 74 9.48 -14.70 1.65
N THR A 75 9.65 -14.12 0.45
CA THR A 75 10.20 -12.76 0.29
C THR A 75 9.18 -11.66 0.59
N ASN A 76 7.91 -12.04 0.83
CA ASN A 76 6.83 -11.16 1.27
C ASN A 76 6.25 -11.66 2.61
N MET A 77 7.11 -12.00 3.56
CA MET A 77 6.71 -12.44 4.89
C MET A 77 7.42 -11.63 5.97
N CYS A 78 6.67 -11.15 6.96
CA CYS A 78 7.27 -10.62 8.18
C CYS A 78 7.98 -11.74 8.98
N GLU A 79 8.79 -11.35 9.96
CA GLU A 79 9.59 -12.28 10.77
C GLU A 79 8.76 -13.43 11.36
N ASN A 80 7.58 -13.14 11.91
CA ASN A 80 6.70 -14.14 12.51
C ASN A 80 6.16 -15.15 11.49
N CYS A 81 5.70 -14.68 10.32
CA CYS A 81 5.22 -15.55 9.26
C CYS A 81 6.36 -16.40 8.70
N LEU A 82 7.53 -15.79 8.50
CA LEU A 82 8.71 -16.49 8.01
C LEU A 82 9.23 -17.57 9.00
N ALA A 83 9.22 -17.26 10.29
CA ALA A 83 9.58 -18.23 11.34
C ALA A 83 8.61 -19.43 11.36
N THR A 84 7.31 -19.17 11.15
CA THR A 84 6.31 -20.24 11.06
C THR A 84 6.50 -21.07 9.79
N HIS A 85 6.71 -20.41 8.66
CA HIS A 85 6.98 -21.07 7.37
C HIS A 85 8.21 -21.98 7.41
N ARG A 86 9.31 -21.52 8.04
CA ARG A 86 10.56 -22.30 8.18
C ARG A 86 10.42 -23.55 9.04
N ARG A 87 9.38 -23.65 9.86
CA ARG A 87 9.05 -24.85 10.66
C ARG A 87 8.19 -25.85 9.92
N ASP A 88 8.04 -25.71 8.60
CA ASP A 88 7.12 -26.48 7.75
C ASP A 88 5.66 -26.46 8.22
N ALA A 89 5.30 -25.46 9.02
CA ALA A 89 3.93 -25.26 9.45
C ALA A 89 3.14 -24.53 8.38
N LYS A 90 2.01 -25.12 7.96
CA LYS A 90 1.14 -24.48 7.00
C LYS A 90 0.55 -23.19 7.60
N LEU A 91 0.84 -22.07 6.95
CA LEU A 91 0.27 -20.78 7.33
C LEU A 91 -1.24 -20.77 7.02
N PRO A 92 -2.08 -20.31 7.95
CA PRO A 92 -3.50 -20.14 7.66
C PRO A 92 -3.65 -19.04 6.61
N GLU A 93 -4.37 -19.32 5.53
CA GLU A 93 -4.57 -18.38 4.42
C GLU A 93 -6.02 -17.97 4.27
N THR A 94 -6.22 -16.79 3.68
CA THR A 94 -7.51 -16.31 3.23
C THR A 94 -7.34 -15.56 1.93
N HIS A 95 -8.33 -15.67 1.03
CA HIS A 95 -8.37 -14.93 -0.23
C HIS A 95 -9.19 -13.66 -0.04
N ARG A 96 -8.73 -12.57 -0.61
CA ARG A 96 -9.43 -11.29 -0.61
C ARG A 96 -9.13 -10.48 -1.85
N ARG A 97 -10.05 -9.63 -2.25
CA ARG A 97 -9.77 -8.65 -3.30
C ARG A 97 -8.74 -7.62 -2.85
N MET A 98 -7.91 -7.18 -3.78
CA MET A 98 -7.06 -6.02 -3.55
C MET A 98 -7.92 -4.79 -3.24
N ARG A 99 -7.45 -3.97 -2.31
CA ARG A 99 -8.13 -2.74 -1.88
C ARG A 99 -7.31 -1.53 -2.27
N ILE A 100 -7.99 -0.39 -2.35
CA ILE A 100 -7.31 0.91 -2.43
C ILE A 100 -7.10 1.41 -1.02
N VAL A 101 -5.84 1.55 -0.65
CA VAL A 101 -5.40 2.20 0.58
C VAL A 101 -5.10 3.64 0.24
N ASN A 102 -5.89 4.57 0.80
CA ASN A 102 -5.70 5.99 0.54
C ASN A 102 -4.71 6.56 1.56
N LEU A 103 -3.74 7.33 1.08
CA LEU A 103 -2.88 8.13 1.92
C LEU A 103 -3.50 9.53 2.10
N PRO A 104 -3.86 9.95 3.32
CA PRO A 104 -4.30 11.32 3.57
C PRO A 104 -3.15 12.31 3.42
N ILE A 105 -3.40 13.50 2.84
CA ILE A 105 -2.39 14.56 2.68
C ILE A 105 -1.78 15.00 4.02
N GLY A 106 -2.54 14.99 5.09
CA GLY A 106 -2.08 15.33 6.44
C GLY A 106 -1.55 14.13 7.25
N ALA A 107 -1.16 13.02 6.61
CA ALA A 107 -0.62 11.87 7.32
C ALA A 107 0.72 12.22 7.95
N THR A 108 0.88 11.88 9.23
CA THR A 108 2.16 11.95 9.93
C THR A 108 3.04 10.77 9.56
N GLU A 109 4.35 10.88 9.79
CA GLU A 109 5.31 9.79 9.59
C GLU A 109 4.86 8.51 10.28
N ASP A 110 4.49 8.57 11.55
CA ASP A 110 3.99 7.42 12.33
C ASP A 110 2.77 6.75 11.70
N ARG A 111 1.91 7.55 11.09
CA ARG A 111 0.73 7.03 10.39
C ARG A 111 1.11 6.31 9.10
N VAL A 112 2.18 6.74 8.44
CA VAL A 112 2.66 6.14 7.18
C VAL A 112 3.44 4.86 7.44
N VAL A 113 4.52 4.96 8.21
CA VAL A 113 5.44 3.83 8.43
C VAL A 113 4.97 2.91 9.55
N GLY A 114 4.23 3.42 10.52
CA GLY A 114 3.84 2.75 11.76
C GLY A 114 4.57 3.31 12.96
N SER A 115 4.07 3.01 14.14
CA SER A 115 4.63 3.43 15.42
C SER A 115 4.93 2.24 16.32
N LEU A 116 5.85 2.42 17.28
CA LEU A 116 6.12 1.44 18.33
C LEU A 116 5.28 1.79 19.56
N ASP A 117 4.46 0.84 20.02
CA ASP A 117 3.81 0.94 21.32
C ASP A 117 4.84 0.67 22.43
N ILE A 118 5.50 1.76 22.86
CA ILE A 118 6.56 1.72 23.88
C ILE A 118 6.00 1.26 25.23
N GLU A 119 4.74 1.62 25.58
CA GLU A 119 4.13 1.21 26.83
C GLU A 119 3.93 -0.30 26.91
N GLN A 120 3.49 -0.93 25.84
CA GLN A 120 3.38 -2.39 25.79
C GLN A 120 4.75 -3.05 25.76
N ALA A 121 5.71 -2.48 25.02
CA ALA A 121 7.08 -3.00 24.96
C ALA A 121 7.75 -2.96 26.33
N ILE A 122 7.57 -1.89 27.11
CA ILE A 122 8.13 -1.77 28.46
C ILE A 122 7.42 -2.71 29.44
N LYS A 123 6.08 -2.79 29.42
CA LYS A 123 5.30 -3.58 30.39
C LYS A 123 5.38 -5.07 30.18
N LEU A 124 5.47 -5.52 28.94
CA LEU A 124 5.35 -6.92 28.55
C LEU A 124 6.65 -7.50 27.94
N GLY A 125 7.70 -6.69 27.77
CA GLY A 125 8.93 -7.09 27.08
C GLY A 125 8.70 -7.46 25.61
N ILE A 126 7.55 -7.11 25.04
CA ILE A 126 7.15 -7.43 23.68
C ILE A 126 7.37 -6.20 22.81
N ARG A 127 8.02 -6.39 21.66
CA ARG A 127 8.10 -5.38 20.61
C ARG A 127 6.71 -5.24 19.98
N ALA A 128 5.98 -4.22 20.36
CA ALA A 128 4.66 -3.93 19.83
C ALA A 128 4.77 -2.85 18.76
N LEU A 129 4.52 -3.23 17.52
CA LEU A 129 4.39 -2.31 16.39
C LEU A 129 2.91 -2.05 16.12
N GLU A 130 2.51 -0.79 16.08
CA GLU A 130 1.27 -0.35 15.47
C GLU A 130 1.49 -0.19 13.95
N PRO A 131 0.91 -1.06 13.09
CA PRO A 131 1.15 -1.01 11.67
C PRO A 131 0.63 0.28 11.04
N GLY A 132 1.45 0.92 10.20
CA GLY A 132 1.09 2.09 9.42
C GLY A 132 0.42 1.76 8.09
N ILE A 133 0.20 2.82 7.29
CA ILE A 133 -0.41 2.72 5.95
C ILE A 133 0.43 1.83 5.02
N LEU A 134 1.76 1.85 5.12
CA LEU A 134 2.64 1.01 4.31
C LEU A 134 2.46 -0.49 4.60
N ALA A 135 2.14 -0.85 5.84
CA ALA A 135 1.78 -2.23 6.19
C ALA A 135 0.42 -2.63 5.61
N GLU A 136 -0.57 -1.74 5.70
CA GLU A 136 -1.88 -1.97 5.09
C GLU A 136 -1.80 -2.07 3.56
N ALA A 137 -0.91 -1.28 2.95
CA ALA A 137 -0.71 -1.24 1.50
C ALA A 137 -0.10 -2.53 0.94
N ASN A 138 0.58 -3.35 1.74
CA ASN A 138 1.16 -4.60 1.25
C ASN A 138 0.11 -5.48 0.55
N GLN A 139 0.39 -5.89 -0.69
CA GLN A 139 -0.53 -6.60 -1.59
C GLN A 139 -1.85 -5.83 -1.89
N ASN A 140 -1.76 -4.50 -1.96
CA ASN A 140 -2.87 -3.61 -2.28
C ASN A 140 -2.42 -2.50 -3.24
N VAL A 141 -3.33 -1.57 -3.56
CA VAL A 141 -3.02 -0.33 -4.28
C VAL A 141 -2.85 0.78 -3.25
N LEU A 142 -1.69 1.41 -3.19
CA LEU A 142 -1.49 2.66 -2.45
C LEU A 142 -1.84 3.84 -3.36
N TYR A 143 -2.86 4.59 -2.97
CA TYR A 143 -3.34 5.73 -3.72
C TYR A 143 -3.09 7.03 -2.97
N ILE A 144 -2.43 7.97 -3.64
CA ILE A 144 -2.11 9.30 -3.14
C ILE A 144 -2.81 10.33 -4.01
N ASP A 145 -3.79 11.03 -3.45
CA ASP A 145 -4.43 12.14 -4.13
C ASP A 145 -3.62 13.42 -3.88
N GLU A 146 -3.32 14.18 -4.94
CA GLU A 146 -2.56 15.43 -4.86
C GLU A 146 -1.18 15.25 -4.19
N VAL A 147 -0.34 14.37 -4.76
CA VAL A 147 1.00 14.04 -4.23
C VAL A 147 1.89 15.26 -4.02
N ASN A 148 1.72 16.30 -4.84
CA ASN A 148 2.42 17.59 -4.73
C ASN A 148 2.11 18.38 -3.45
N LEU A 149 1.12 17.96 -2.66
CA LEU A 149 0.79 18.58 -1.37
C LEU A 149 1.37 17.79 -0.18
N LEU A 150 2.00 16.65 -0.43
CA LEU A 150 2.67 15.90 0.63
C LEU A 150 4.03 16.52 0.98
N PRO A 151 4.45 16.45 2.24
CA PRO A 151 5.83 16.75 2.61
C PRO A 151 6.82 15.82 1.92
N ASP A 152 7.96 16.35 1.43
CA ASP A 152 8.98 15.61 0.69
C ASP A 152 9.44 14.35 1.44
N HIS A 153 9.69 14.45 2.75
CA HIS A 153 10.13 13.30 3.56
C HIS A 153 9.12 12.15 3.59
N ILE A 154 7.81 12.44 3.48
CA ILE A 154 6.77 11.41 3.37
C ILE A 154 6.82 10.74 2.00
N VAL A 155 7.02 11.54 0.94
CA VAL A 155 7.16 11.02 -0.43
C VAL A 155 8.39 10.11 -0.52
N ASP A 156 9.53 10.54 0.02
CA ASP A 156 10.78 9.76 0.03
C ASP A 156 10.59 8.41 0.71
N MET A 157 9.97 8.37 1.89
CA MET A 157 9.68 7.11 2.60
C MET A 157 8.81 6.15 1.79
N ILE A 158 7.82 6.68 1.07
CA ILE A 158 6.94 5.86 0.22
C ILE A 158 7.71 5.32 -0.98
N LEU A 159 8.53 6.14 -1.62
CA LEU A 159 9.36 5.74 -2.76
C LEU A 159 10.39 4.68 -2.36
N ASP A 160 11.05 4.85 -1.22
CA ASP A 160 11.99 3.86 -0.68
C ASP A 160 11.30 2.53 -0.39
N ALA A 161 10.13 2.55 0.23
CA ALA A 161 9.34 1.35 0.47
C ALA A 161 8.87 0.70 -0.84
N SER A 162 8.47 1.50 -1.84
CA SER A 162 8.07 1.01 -3.17
C SER A 162 9.23 0.36 -3.91
N ALA A 163 10.42 0.92 -3.83
CA ALA A 163 11.61 0.42 -4.49
C ALA A 163 12.17 -0.85 -3.84
N SER A 164 12.25 -0.87 -2.51
CA SER A 164 12.78 -2.02 -1.75
C SER A 164 11.78 -3.16 -1.60
N GLY A 165 10.48 -2.86 -1.60
CA GLY A 165 9.39 -3.77 -1.23
C GLY A 165 9.30 -4.04 0.28
N TRP A 166 10.00 -3.24 1.09
CA TRP A 166 10.06 -3.35 2.55
C TRP A 166 9.93 -1.99 3.21
N ASN A 167 9.34 -1.96 4.39
CA ASN A 167 9.38 -0.82 5.29
C ASN A 167 10.13 -1.20 6.56
N THR A 168 11.09 -0.35 6.97
CA THR A 168 11.87 -0.54 8.18
C THR A 168 11.68 0.65 9.11
N ILE A 169 11.33 0.35 10.36
CA ILE A 169 11.11 1.33 11.41
C ILE A 169 12.21 1.15 12.45
N GLU A 170 13.00 2.19 12.66
CA GLU A 170 14.07 2.22 13.64
C GLU A 170 13.78 3.28 14.70
N ARG A 171 13.50 2.85 15.93
CA ARG A 171 13.25 3.75 17.06
C ARG A 171 13.83 3.19 18.35
N GLU A 172 14.49 4.03 19.12
CA GLU A 172 15.06 3.71 20.43
C GLU A 172 15.87 2.40 20.47
N GLY A 173 16.65 2.16 19.40
CA GLY A 173 17.48 0.95 19.28
C GLY A 173 16.70 -0.33 18.91
N ILE A 174 15.42 -0.21 18.60
CA ILE A 174 14.59 -1.30 18.08
C ILE A 174 14.42 -1.11 16.58
N SER A 175 14.74 -2.13 15.78
CA SER A 175 14.51 -2.16 14.33
C SER A 175 13.49 -3.25 14.01
N ILE A 176 12.43 -2.87 13.30
CA ILE A 176 11.38 -3.77 12.84
C ILE A 176 11.18 -3.56 11.34
N ALA A 177 11.27 -4.64 10.57
CA ALA A 177 11.00 -4.60 9.15
C ALA A 177 9.78 -5.45 8.80
N HIS A 178 9.00 -4.99 7.83
CA HIS A 178 7.88 -5.75 7.30
C HIS A 178 7.76 -5.55 5.78
N PRO A 179 7.15 -6.50 5.05
CA PRO A 179 6.94 -6.35 3.62
C PRO A 179 5.98 -5.19 3.31
N SER A 180 6.27 -4.48 2.22
CA SER A 180 5.51 -3.31 1.76
C SER A 180 5.52 -3.26 0.22
N ARG A 181 4.94 -4.30 -0.41
CA ARG A 181 4.83 -4.41 -1.87
C ARG A 181 3.44 -4.01 -2.30
N PHE A 182 3.34 -2.92 -3.01
CA PHE A 182 2.05 -2.35 -3.43
C PHE A 182 2.13 -1.76 -4.84
N ILE A 183 0.98 -1.60 -5.46
CA ILE A 183 0.83 -0.84 -6.69
C ILE A 183 0.72 0.64 -6.29
N LEU A 184 1.73 1.45 -6.61
CA LEU A 184 1.73 2.88 -6.28
C LEU A 184 1.06 3.69 -7.38
N VAL A 185 0.06 4.50 -7.00
CA VAL A 185 -0.60 5.45 -7.90
C VAL A 185 -0.75 6.80 -7.20
N GLY A 186 -0.13 7.81 -7.76
CA GLY A 186 -0.27 9.21 -7.34
C GLY A 186 -1.06 10.03 -8.36
N THR A 187 -1.79 11.04 -7.90
CA THR A 187 -2.36 12.08 -8.77
C THR A 187 -1.73 13.43 -8.45
N MET A 188 -1.72 14.31 -9.44
CA MET A 188 -1.23 15.66 -9.32
C MET A 188 -2.12 16.60 -10.11
N ASN A 189 -2.43 17.76 -9.52
CA ASN A 189 -3.05 18.88 -10.20
C ASN A 189 -1.98 19.95 -10.48
N PRO A 190 -1.64 20.25 -11.75
CA PRO A 190 -0.64 21.24 -12.10
C PRO A 190 -0.97 22.67 -11.64
N GLU A 191 -2.25 22.94 -11.37
CA GLU A 191 -2.72 24.27 -10.93
C GLU A 191 -2.44 24.53 -9.44
N GLU A 192 -2.13 23.49 -8.65
CA GLU A 192 -1.95 23.56 -7.21
C GLU A 192 -0.46 23.49 -6.79
N GLY A 193 0.46 23.59 -7.73
CA GLY A 193 1.90 23.60 -7.51
C GLY A 193 2.64 22.60 -8.42
N GLU A 194 3.92 22.83 -8.60
CA GLU A 194 4.84 21.88 -9.24
C GLU A 194 5.50 20.99 -8.19
N LEU A 195 5.94 19.80 -8.62
CA LEU A 195 6.77 18.90 -7.80
C LEU A 195 8.20 19.43 -7.76
#